data_017b67b8b89763044ea9e302a0cad527
#
_entry.id   017b67b8b89763044ea9e302a0cad527
#
_cell.length_a   1.000
_cell.length_b   1.000
_cell.length_c   1.000
_cell.angle_alpha   90.00
_cell.angle_beta   90.00
_cell.angle_gamma   90.00
#
_symmetry.space_group_name_H-M   'P 1'
#
loop_
_entity.id
_entity.type
_entity.pdbx_description
1 polymer ?
#
loop_
_entity_poly.entity_id
_entity_poly.type
_entity_poly.pdbx_seq_one_letter_code
_entity_poly.pdbx_strand_id
1 'polypeptide(L)'
;MAQRVEHHPLEAAFAALLTHGLDGAGEALRILVNEASKIERNQFLNAQPHERTCERTDYANGFKPKTLMTRVGELTFEVPQVRGGGFYPSALEKGSRTEQALNIALAEMYVQGVSTRKVITVLQALLGPEVAISSTQVSRAAEQLDAGLSAWRERPLDETPYVFLDARYERVREGGRLVDCAVLVAVGITTDGRRRVLGVSVALSEAEIHWRSFLDGLIRRGLKGVKLIVSDDHAGLKAARRASLPSVPWQRCQFHLQQNAQAHVTRLDQRKAVAQRIRAIFNAPDKVEAERLLKQALDAWTTDAPKLAQWAEDNLPEGFTVFDLPLAQRARLRTTNGLERINRELKRRTRVASIFPNTASCLRLVSALLAECDEDWMTGKIYLNLQP
;
A
#
# COMPACT_ATOMS: atom_id res chain seq x y z
N MET A 1 -9.45 63.56 21.67
CA MET A 1 -8.46 62.52 21.44
C MET A 1 -9.09 61.19 21.85
N ALA A 2 -9.50 60.38 20.88
CA ALA A 2 -10.05 59.05 21.18
C ALA A 2 -8.90 58.12 21.50
N GLN A 3 -8.80 57.62 22.73
CA GLN A 3 -7.92 56.51 23.09
C GLN A 3 -8.30 55.32 22.24
N ARG A 4 -7.40 54.89 21.33
CA ARG A 4 -7.46 53.57 20.72
C ARG A 4 -7.24 52.57 21.86
N VAL A 5 -8.27 51.85 22.24
CA VAL A 5 -8.18 50.65 23.08
C VAL A 5 -7.43 49.64 22.23
N GLU A 6 -6.14 49.46 22.49
CA GLU A 6 -5.39 48.35 21.94
C GLU A 6 -5.89 47.10 22.63
N HIS A 7 -6.89 46.42 22.01
CA HIS A 7 -7.28 45.09 22.44
C HIS A 7 -6.08 44.16 22.31
N HIS A 8 -5.66 43.59 23.42
CA HIS A 8 -4.59 42.59 23.42
C HIS A 8 -5.01 41.44 22.49
N PRO A 9 -4.18 40.99 21.53
CA PRO A 9 -4.54 39.92 20.56
C PRO A 9 -5.14 38.69 21.18
N LEU A 10 -4.69 38.31 22.36
CA LEU A 10 -5.25 37.20 23.15
C LEU A 10 -6.72 37.45 23.55
N GLU A 11 -7.05 38.69 23.95
CA GLU A 11 -8.43 39.06 24.30
C GLU A 11 -9.35 38.95 23.08
N ALA A 12 -8.86 39.36 21.89
CA ALA A 12 -9.61 39.23 20.65
C ALA A 12 -9.82 37.74 20.27
N ALA A 13 -8.83 36.88 20.45
CA ALA A 13 -8.95 35.46 20.22
C ALA A 13 -9.96 34.80 21.20
N PHE A 14 -9.91 35.18 22.47
CA PHE A 14 -10.90 34.72 23.46
C PHE A 14 -12.30 35.25 23.17
N ALA A 15 -12.42 36.50 22.74
CA ALA A 15 -13.71 37.11 22.37
C ALA A 15 -14.38 36.35 21.21
N ALA A 16 -13.61 35.93 20.20
CA ALA A 16 -14.11 35.13 19.10
C ALA A 16 -14.72 33.80 19.61
N LEU A 17 -14.02 33.10 20.51
CA LEU A 17 -14.50 31.85 21.11
C LEU A 17 -15.72 32.06 22.04
N LEU A 18 -15.71 33.11 22.85
CA LEU A 18 -16.81 33.40 23.77
C LEU A 18 -18.10 33.82 23.02
N THR A 19 -17.94 34.50 21.89
CA THR A 19 -19.09 34.98 21.10
C THR A 19 -19.68 33.89 20.21
N HIS A 20 -18.83 33.09 19.59
CA HIS A 20 -19.23 32.09 18.57
C HIS A 20 -19.00 30.65 18.97
N GLY A 21 -18.56 30.36 20.20
CA GLY A 21 -18.21 29.01 20.61
C GLY A 21 -17.12 28.40 19.73
N LEU A 22 -17.25 27.12 19.39
CA LEU A 22 -16.29 26.42 18.52
C LEU A 22 -16.29 26.93 17.08
N ASP A 23 -17.36 27.56 16.62
CA ASP A 23 -17.41 28.18 15.28
C ASP A 23 -16.46 29.39 15.19
N GLY A 24 -16.12 30.01 16.32
CA GLY A 24 -15.10 31.05 16.43
C GLY A 24 -13.66 30.55 16.42
N ALA A 25 -13.43 29.23 16.42
CA ALA A 25 -12.08 28.65 16.52
C ALA A 25 -11.18 29.05 15.34
N GLY A 26 -11.73 29.17 14.13
CA GLY A 26 -10.99 29.63 12.95
C GLY A 26 -10.43 31.03 13.12
N GLU A 27 -11.27 31.97 13.56
CA GLU A 27 -10.87 33.37 13.82
C GLU A 27 -9.85 33.46 14.97
N ALA A 28 -10.08 32.74 16.07
CA ALA A 28 -9.13 32.68 17.16
C ALA A 28 -7.76 32.15 16.71
N LEU A 29 -7.72 31.08 15.91
CA LEU A 29 -6.51 30.51 15.36
C LEU A 29 -5.79 31.50 14.42
N ARG A 30 -6.54 32.20 13.56
CA ARG A 30 -6.01 33.22 12.67
C ARG A 30 -5.28 34.32 13.45
N ILE A 31 -5.93 34.84 14.49
CA ILE A 31 -5.36 35.90 15.35
C ILE A 31 -4.08 35.39 16.03
N LEU A 32 -4.12 34.22 16.65
CA LEU A 32 -2.97 33.65 17.37
C LEU A 32 -1.77 33.38 16.47
N VAL A 33 -1.99 32.79 15.29
CA VAL A 33 -0.91 32.50 14.33
C VAL A 33 -0.30 33.79 13.77
N ASN A 34 -1.14 34.80 13.46
CA ASN A 34 -0.65 36.09 13.00
C ASN A 34 0.23 36.77 14.08
N GLU A 35 -0.18 36.70 15.34
CA GLU A 35 0.56 37.30 16.43
C GLU A 35 1.87 36.54 16.74
N ALA A 36 1.82 35.21 16.77
CA ALA A 36 3.02 34.37 16.90
C ALA A 36 4.03 34.66 15.78
N SER A 37 3.56 34.82 14.54
CA SER A 37 4.41 35.15 13.39
C SER A 37 5.09 36.53 13.52
N LYS A 38 4.42 37.52 14.12
CA LYS A 38 5.02 38.83 14.42
C LYS A 38 6.09 38.73 15.50
N ILE A 39 5.81 37.98 16.56
CA ILE A 39 6.78 37.73 17.65
C ILE A 39 8.04 37.06 17.08
N GLU A 40 7.87 36.02 16.27
CA GLU A 40 8.97 35.28 15.65
C GLU A 40 9.79 36.17 14.70
N ARG A 41 9.14 37.05 13.91
CA ARG A 41 9.84 38.04 13.10
C ARG A 41 10.64 39.02 13.97
N ASN A 42 10.08 39.50 15.08
CA ASN A 42 10.80 40.42 15.96
C ASN A 42 12.04 39.77 16.61
N GLN A 43 11.93 38.48 16.96
CA GLN A 43 13.08 37.68 17.42
C GLN A 43 14.13 37.52 16.31
N PHE A 44 13.73 37.23 15.08
CA PHE A 44 14.61 37.14 13.92
C PHE A 44 15.36 38.49 13.65
N LEU A 45 14.65 39.61 13.81
CA LEU A 45 15.18 40.95 13.62
C LEU A 45 16.06 41.42 14.81
N ASN A 46 16.05 40.71 15.92
CA ASN A 46 16.65 41.08 17.20
C ASN A 46 16.26 42.52 17.63
N ALA A 47 14.98 42.89 17.40
CA ALA A 47 14.45 44.22 17.75
C ALA A 47 12.92 44.20 17.80
N GLN A 48 12.38 44.98 18.74
CA GLN A 48 10.93 45.23 18.82
C GLN A 48 10.44 46.20 17.71
N PRO A 49 9.11 46.26 17.46
CA PRO A 49 8.56 47.28 16.56
C PRO A 49 8.99 48.71 16.98
N HIS A 50 9.50 49.48 16.01
CA HIS A 50 9.95 50.86 16.18
C HIS A 50 11.22 51.03 17.09
N GLU A 51 11.76 49.95 17.62
CA GLU A 51 12.97 50.00 18.41
C GLU A 51 14.22 50.32 17.55
N ARG A 52 15.08 51.21 18.02
CA ARG A 52 16.38 51.54 17.41
C ARG A 52 17.50 50.92 18.24
N THR A 53 17.99 49.74 17.82
CA THR A 53 19.12 49.07 18.48
C THR A 53 20.21 48.76 17.46
N CYS A 54 21.45 48.72 17.89
CA CYS A 54 22.60 48.33 17.06
C CYS A 54 22.64 46.83 16.79
N GLU A 55 21.87 46.04 17.53
CA GLU A 55 21.78 44.58 17.37
C GLU A 55 20.73 44.15 16.31
N ARG A 56 20.00 45.10 15.75
CA ARG A 56 19.00 44.84 14.72
C ARG A 56 19.66 44.25 13.47
N THR A 57 19.23 43.09 13.05
CA THR A 57 19.76 42.34 11.88
C THR A 57 19.18 42.78 10.54
N ASP A 58 17.90 43.21 10.51
CA ASP A 58 17.19 43.62 9.29
C ASP A 58 15.94 44.45 9.63
N TYR A 59 15.16 44.84 8.63
CA TYR A 59 13.98 45.70 8.77
C TYR A 59 12.70 44.99 8.35
N ALA A 60 11.62 45.20 9.08
CA ALA A 60 10.28 44.75 8.72
C ALA A 60 9.83 45.37 7.37
N ASN A 61 9.21 44.56 6.50
CA ASN A 61 8.77 44.94 5.17
C ASN A 61 7.30 44.56 4.90
N GLY A 62 6.42 44.97 5.83
CA GLY A 62 5.00 44.71 5.73
C GLY A 62 4.59 43.24 5.89
N PHE A 63 3.48 42.86 5.25
CA PHE A 63 2.85 41.57 5.33
C PHE A 63 2.42 41.11 3.93
N LYS A 64 2.37 39.79 3.75
CA LYS A 64 1.84 39.12 2.56
C LYS A 64 0.70 38.19 2.95
N PRO A 65 -0.49 38.30 2.32
CA PRO A 65 -1.58 37.37 2.62
C PRO A 65 -1.22 35.96 2.15
N LYS A 66 -1.54 34.97 2.97
CA LYS A 66 -1.42 33.55 2.65
C LYS A 66 -2.69 32.84 3.09
N THR A 67 -3.41 32.30 2.13
CA THR A 67 -4.61 31.50 2.39
C THR A 67 -4.22 30.02 2.49
N LEU A 68 -4.66 29.37 3.59
CA LEU A 68 -4.49 27.96 3.85
C LEU A 68 -5.83 27.32 4.14
N MET A 69 -6.06 26.16 3.56
CA MET A 69 -7.09 25.24 4.01
C MET A 69 -6.63 24.53 5.28
N THR A 70 -7.37 24.72 6.37
CA THR A 70 -7.07 24.13 7.67
C THR A 70 -8.21 23.22 8.13
N ARG A 71 -7.98 22.48 9.22
CA ARG A 71 -8.99 21.63 9.87
C ARG A 71 -10.20 22.41 10.47
N VAL A 72 -10.11 23.73 10.53
CA VAL A 72 -11.19 24.63 10.98
C VAL A 72 -11.71 25.53 9.84
N GLY A 73 -11.48 25.14 8.59
CA GLY A 73 -11.87 25.86 7.39
C GLY A 73 -10.73 26.60 6.70
N GLU A 74 -11.09 27.41 5.70
CA GLU A 74 -10.12 28.24 4.98
C GLU A 74 -9.78 29.49 5.79
N LEU A 75 -8.49 29.71 6.06
CA LEU A 75 -7.99 30.86 6.80
C LEU A 75 -6.96 31.63 5.99
N THR A 76 -7.06 32.97 6.01
CA THR A 76 -6.04 33.86 5.40
C THR A 76 -5.20 34.48 6.52
N PHE A 77 -3.90 34.12 6.51
CA PHE A 77 -2.89 34.64 7.45
C PHE A 77 -2.11 35.78 6.81
N GLU A 78 -1.65 36.72 7.65
CA GLU A 78 -0.77 37.81 7.26
C GLU A 78 0.70 37.42 7.59
N VAL A 79 1.40 36.93 6.56
CA VAL A 79 2.80 36.49 6.70
C VAL A 79 3.73 37.71 6.75
N PRO A 80 4.38 37.99 7.90
CA PRO A 80 5.27 39.15 8.01
C PRO A 80 6.52 38.96 7.12
N GLN A 81 6.94 40.06 6.50
CA GLN A 81 8.10 40.08 5.60
C GLN A 81 9.25 40.89 6.21
N VAL A 82 10.48 40.60 5.78
CA VAL A 82 11.70 41.36 6.08
C VAL A 82 12.36 41.82 4.79
N ARG A 83 13.15 42.93 4.82
CA ARG A 83 13.72 43.53 3.60
C ARG A 83 14.76 42.62 2.93
N GLY A 84 15.69 42.06 3.69
CA GLY A 84 16.76 41.18 3.20
C GLY A 84 16.27 39.76 2.85
N GLY A 85 15.02 39.41 3.16
CA GLY A 85 14.52 38.06 3.00
C GLY A 85 15.02 37.10 4.08
N GLY A 86 14.90 35.79 3.85
CA GLY A 86 15.41 34.76 4.78
C GLY A 86 14.49 34.41 5.94
N PHE A 87 13.46 35.20 6.25
CA PHE A 87 12.48 34.92 7.29
C PHE A 87 11.21 34.30 6.72
N TYR A 88 10.72 33.29 7.40
CA TYR A 88 9.39 32.71 7.17
C TYR A 88 8.87 32.13 8.49
N PRO A 89 7.59 32.38 8.90
CA PRO A 89 7.07 31.87 10.17
C PRO A 89 7.07 30.35 10.26
N SER A 90 7.52 29.81 11.38
CA SER A 90 7.60 28.36 11.62
C SER A 90 6.22 27.68 11.67
N ALA A 91 5.19 28.41 12.11
CA ALA A 91 3.82 27.93 12.14
C ALA A 91 3.20 27.71 10.75
N LEU A 92 3.83 28.23 9.69
CA LEU A 92 3.31 28.20 8.33
C LEU A 92 4.30 27.49 7.39
N GLU A 93 3.88 26.42 6.74
CA GLU A 93 4.72 25.73 5.77
C GLU A 93 4.85 26.52 4.46
N LYS A 94 6.10 26.79 4.03
CA LYS A 94 6.37 27.54 2.80
C LYS A 94 5.95 26.72 1.59
N GLY A 95 5.13 27.34 0.71
CA GLY A 95 4.65 26.67 -0.54
C GLY A 95 3.39 25.82 -0.36
N SER A 96 3.03 25.42 0.86
CA SER A 96 1.78 24.70 1.09
C SER A 96 0.55 25.59 1.03
N ARG A 97 -0.57 25.05 0.53
CA ARG A 97 -1.92 25.67 0.55
C ARG A 97 -2.87 24.92 1.48
N THR A 98 -2.41 23.87 2.13
CA THR A 98 -3.20 23.01 3.00
C THR A 98 -2.40 22.70 4.26
N GLU A 99 -3.06 22.67 5.39
CA GLU A 99 -2.45 22.26 6.67
C GLU A 99 -1.93 20.84 6.59
N GLN A 100 -0.78 20.56 7.17
CA GLN A 100 -0.14 19.23 7.13
C GLN A 100 -1.04 18.13 7.72
N ALA A 101 -1.73 18.39 8.83
CA ALA A 101 -2.64 17.42 9.42
C ALA A 101 -3.82 17.07 8.49
N LEU A 102 -4.32 18.04 7.74
CA LEU A 102 -5.36 17.81 6.73
C LEU A 102 -4.82 17.02 5.55
N ASN A 103 -3.59 17.30 5.09
CA ASN A 103 -2.94 16.50 4.04
C ASN A 103 -2.77 15.03 4.45
N ILE A 104 -2.35 14.77 5.70
CA ILE A 104 -2.24 13.41 6.23
C ILE A 104 -3.62 12.72 6.24
N ALA A 105 -4.65 13.39 6.71
CA ALA A 105 -6.01 12.84 6.71
C ALA A 105 -6.54 12.55 5.30
N LEU A 106 -6.25 13.41 4.32
CA LEU A 106 -6.59 13.20 2.91
C LEU A 106 -5.89 11.97 2.32
N ALA A 107 -4.59 11.85 2.59
CA ALA A 107 -3.79 10.71 2.15
C ALA A 107 -4.30 9.41 2.78
N GLU A 108 -4.58 9.42 4.08
CA GLU A 108 -5.12 8.27 4.81
C GLU A 108 -6.49 7.85 4.27
N MET A 109 -7.43 8.78 4.10
CA MET A 109 -8.74 8.47 3.51
C MET A 109 -8.59 7.84 2.10
N TYR A 110 -7.63 8.30 1.31
CA TYR A 110 -7.35 7.73 0.00
C TYR A 110 -6.85 6.28 0.12
N VAL A 111 -5.90 6.03 1.01
CA VAL A 111 -5.36 4.67 1.28
C VAL A 111 -6.46 3.74 1.79
N GLN A 112 -7.35 4.22 2.67
CA GLN A 112 -8.50 3.46 3.15
C GLN A 112 -9.57 3.19 2.06
N GLY A 113 -9.33 3.63 0.82
CA GLY A 113 -10.18 3.38 -0.34
C GLY A 113 -11.40 4.29 -0.40
N VAL A 114 -11.32 5.48 0.18
CA VAL A 114 -12.33 6.52 -0.04
C VAL A 114 -12.05 7.20 -1.36
N SER A 115 -13.00 7.17 -2.31
CA SER A 115 -12.78 7.84 -3.60
C SER A 115 -12.56 9.35 -3.40
N THR A 116 -11.77 9.98 -4.26
CA THR A 116 -11.47 11.41 -4.19
C THR A 116 -12.73 12.29 -4.14
N ARG A 117 -13.81 11.88 -4.82
CA ARG A 117 -15.10 12.57 -4.75
C ARG A 117 -15.75 12.43 -3.38
N LYS A 118 -15.74 11.26 -2.78
CA LYS A 118 -16.26 11.03 -1.43
C LYS A 118 -15.44 11.75 -0.36
N VAL A 119 -14.12 11.83 -0.53
CA VAL A 119 -13.25 12.63 0.34
C VAL A 119 -13.73 14.07 0.37
N ILE A 120 -14.00 14.68 -0.79
CA ILE A 120 -14.53 16.04 -0.88
C ILE A 120 -15.88 16.16 -0.14
N THR A 121 -16.79 15.21 -0.36
CA THR A 121 -18.11 15.22 0.33
C THR A 121 -17.96 15.11 1.85
N VAL A 122 -17.06 14.25 2.34
CA VAL A 122 -16.79 14.10 3.79
C VAL A 122 -16.24 15.42 4.36
N LEU A 123 -15.29 16.05 3.65
CA LEU A 123 -14.71 17.30 4.11
C LEU A 123 -15.73 18.44 4.10
N GLN A 124 -16.58 18.54 3.08
CA GLN A 124 -17.66 19.51 3.05
C GLN A 124 -18.68 19.33 4.19
N ALA A 125 -18.94 18.06 4.57
CA ALA A 125 -19.79 17.76 5.72
C ALA A 125 -19.13 18.12 7.07
N LEU A 126 -17.80 18.04 7.16
CA LEU A 126 -17.06 18.31 8.41
C LEU A 126 -16.66 19.80 8.55
N LEU A 127 -16.26 20.44 7.46
CA LEU A 127 -15.65 21.77 7.47
C LEU A 127 -16.56 22.85 6.84
N GLY A 128 -17.73 22.45 6.34
CA GLY A 128 -18.68 23.34 5.69
C GLY A 128 -18.65 23.27 4.15
N PRO A 129 -19.75 23.69 3.48
CA PRO A 129 -19.91 23.57 2.02
C PRO A 129 -18.94 24.46 1.22
N GLU A 130 -18.37 25.49 1.84
CA GLU A 130 -17.40 26.42 1.22
C GLU A 130 -16.02 25.77 0.99
N VAL A 131 -15.80 24.54 1.47
CA VAL A 131 -14.52 23.84 1.33
C VAL A 131 -14.28 23.46 -0.14
N ALA A 132 -13.35 24.15 -0.78
CA ALA A 132 -12.96 23.97 -2.17
C ALA A 132 -11.70 23.10 -2.31
N ILE A 133 -11.79 21.82 -1.90
CA ILE A 133 -10.71 20.84 -2.15
C ILE A 133 -11.00 20.12 -3.46
N SER A 134 -10.06 20.19 -4.41
CA SER A 134 -10.16 19.49 -5.69
C SER A 134 -9.66 18.04 -5.58
N SER A 135 -10.13 17.17 -6.48
CA SER A 135 -9.60 15.81 -6.62
C SER A 135 -8.09 15.78 -6.86
N THR A 136 -7.55 16.81 -7.51
CA THR A 136 -6.11 17.00 -7.73
C THR A 136 -5.35 17.24 -6.42
N GLN A 137 -5.92 18.00 -5.49
CA GLN A 137 -5.31 18.23 -4.17
C GLN A 137 -5.28 16.95 -3.33
N VAL A 138 -6.36 16.17 -3.36
CA VAL A 138 -6.38 14.85 -2.71
C VAL A 138 -5.30 13.92 -3.29
N SER A 139 -5.15 13.91 -4.62
CA SER A 139 -4.10 13.12 -5.29
C SER A 139 -2.69 13.59 -4.89
N ARG A 140 -2.45 14.91 -4.82
CA ARG A 140 -1.17 15.48 -4.38
C ARG A 140 -0.87 15.17 -2.91
N ALA A 141 -1.87 15.20 -2.03
CA ALA A 141 -1.69 14.78 -0.64
C ALA A 141 -1.24 13.31 -0.56
N ALA A 142 -1.82 12.43 -1.39
CA ALA A 142 -1.40 11.03 -1.47
C ALA A 142 0.03 10.87 -2.04
N GLU A 143 0.50 11.76 -2.92
CA GLU A 143 1.88 11.75 -3.45
C GLU A 143 2.94 11.99 -2.36
N GLN A 144 2.59 12.64 -1.26
CA GLN A 144 3.52 12.83 -0.12
C GLN A 144 3.92 11.49 0.53
N LEU A 145 3.13 10.42 0.32
CA LEU A 145 3.47 9.08 0.79
C LEU A 145 4.57 8.42 -0.06
N ASP A 146 4.85 8.90 -1.26
CA ASP A 146 5.72 8.22 -2.23
C ASP A 146 7.14 7.97 -1.72
N ALA A 147 7.71 8.93 -1.00
CA ALA A 147 9.07 8.78 -0.45
C ALA A 147 9.14 7.65 0.60
N GLY A 148 8.21 7.62 1.55
CA GLY A 148 8.12 6.57 2.57
C GLY A 148 7.82 5.21 1.96
N LEU A 149 6.88 5.13 1.03
CA LEU A 149 6.53 3.90 0.33
C LEU A 149 7.67 3.40 -0.56
N SER A 150 8.45 4.30 -1.17
CA SER A 150 9.64 3.93 -1.94
C SER A 150 10.72 3.35 -1.02
N ALA A 151 11.00 3.99 0.12
CA ALA A 151 11.92 3.48 1.12
C ALA A 151 11.48 2.09 1.63
N TRP A 152 10.18 1.90 1.88
CA TRP A 152 9.63 0.61 2.27
C TRP A 152 9.81 -0.46 1.18
N ARG A 153 9.55 -0.14 -0.10
CA ARG A 153 9.75 -1.10 -1.20
C ARG A 153 11.22 -1.49 -1.39
N GLU A 154 12.15 -0.55 -1.17
CA GLU A 154 13.58 -0.75 -1.38
C GLU A 154 14.34 -1.21 -0.12
N ARG A 155 13.64 -1.43 1.00
CA ARG A 155 14.27 -1.88 2.23
C ARG A 155 15.02 -3.21 2.07
N PRO A 156 16.13 -3.45 2.82
CA PRO A 156 16.81 -4.74 2.85
C PRO A 156 15.87 -5.87 3.27
N LEU A 157 16.13 -7.08 2.77
CA LEU A 157 15.36 -8.27 3.09
C LEU A 157 16.18 -9.21 3.98
N ASP A 158 15.48 -9.85 4.92
CA ASP A 158 16.04 -10.87 5.78
C ASP A 158 16.06 -12.25 5.08
N GLU A 159 16.74 -13.21 5.70
CA GLU A 159 16.70 -14.60 5.25
C GLU A 159 15.27 -15.14 5.27
N THR A 160 14.84 -15.68 4.11
CA THR A 160 13.45 -16.03 3.86
C THR A 160 13.34 -17.43 3.26
N PRO A 161 13.16 -18.46 4.08
CA PRO A 161 13.09 -19.85 3.65
C PRO A 161 11.97 -20.16 2.66
N TYR A 162 10.83 -19.51 2.78
CA TYR A 162 9.65 -19.78 1.96
C TYR A 162 9.13 -18.52 1.31
N VAL A 163 8.94 -18.57 -0.01
CA VAL A 163 8.47 -17.42 -0.81
C VAL A 163 7.21 -17.81 -1.56
N PHE A 164 6.21 -16.94 -1.48
CA PHE A 164 4.97 -17.03 -2.25
C PHE A 164 4.95 -15.92 -3.28
N LEU A 165 4.66 -16.27 -4.53
CA LEU A 165 4.55 -15.33 -5.65
C LEU A 165 3.16 -15.41 -6.24
N ASP A 166 2.58 -14.25 -6.53
CA ASP A 166 1.27 -14.15 -7.16
C ASP A 166 1.16 -12.83 -7.92
N ALA A 167 0.23 -12.77 -8.86
CA ALA A 167 -0.10 -11.56 -9.59
C ALA A 167 -1.61 -11.36 -9.65
N ARG A 168 -1.99 -10.10 -9.80
CA ARG A 168 -3.37 -9.72 -10.06
C ARG A 168 -3.42 -8.57 -11.06
N TYR A 169 -4.52 -8.42 -11.76
CA TYR A 169 -4.68 -7.35 -12.74
C TYR A 169 -5.49 -6.18 -12.19
N GLU A 170 -5.01 -4.97 -12.48
CA GLU A 170 -5.68 -3.70 -12.20
C GLU A 170 -5.76 -2.86 -13.46
N ARG A 171 -6.87 -2.12 -13.62
CA ARG A 171 -7.06 -1.23 -14.77
C ARG A 171 -6.33 0.09 -14.54
N VAL A 172 -5.44 0.42 -15.46
CA VAL A 172 -4.62 1.61 -15.40
C VAL A 172 -4.72 2.37 -16.73
N ARG A 173 -4.71 3.68 -16.66
CA ARG A 173 -4.61 4.54 -17.84
C ARG A 173 -3.13 4.77 -18.15
N GLU A 174 -2.68 4.24 -19.28
CA GLU A 174 -1.30 4.39 -19.75
C GLU A 174 -1.31 4.93 -21.18
N GLY A 175 -0.59 6.03 -21.44
CA GLY A 175 -0.56 6.65 -22.78
C GLY A 175 -1.95 7.01 -23.34
N GLY A 176 -2.92 7.37 -22.49
CA GLY A 176 -4.30 7.68 -22.88
C GLY A 176 -5.20 6.47 -23.11
N ARG A 177 -4.69 5.23 -23.01
CA ARG A 177 -5.43 3.98 -23.17
C ARG A 177 -5.66 3.29 -21.84
N LEU A 178 -6.72 2.47 -21.76
CA LEU A 178 -6.93 1.55 -20.63
C LEU A 178 -6.15 0.27 -20.86
N VAL A 179 -5.30 -0.08 -19.91
CA VAL A 179 -4.48 -1.29 -19.92
C VAL A 179 -4.71 -2.06 -18.64
N ASP A 180 -4.82 -3.37 -18.72
CA ASP A 180 -4.80 -4.25 -17.56
C ASP A 180 -3.33 -4.48 -17.17
N CYS A 181 -2.89 -3.82 -16.10
CA CYS A 181 -1.53 -3.95 -15.56
C CYS A 181 -1.47 -5.06 -14.52
N ALA A 182 -0.41 -5.85 -14.55
CA ALA A 182 -0.15 -6.87 -13.55
C ALA A 182 0.49 -6.26 -12.30
N VAL A 183 -0.10 -6.48 -11.15
CA VAL A 183 0.45 -6.20 -9.83
C VAL A 183 1.13 -7.46 -9.32
N LEU A 184 2.45 -7.50 -9.38
CA LEU A 184 3.28 -8.61 -8.94
C LEU A 184 3.54 -8.47 -7.45
N VAL A 185 3.30 -9.52 -6.67
CA VAL A 185 3.46 -9.52 -5.21
C VAL A 185 4.29 -10.69 -4.77
N ALA A 186 5.26 -10.45 -3.89
CA ALA A 186 6.04 -11.47 -3.20
C ALA A 186 5.82 -11.38 -1.69
N VAL A 187 5.48 -12.50 -1.09
CA VAL A 187 5.37 -12.68 0.37
C VAL A 187 6.32 -13.78 0.80
N GLY A 188 7.00 -13.58 1.91
CA GLY A 188 7.89 -14.58 2.48
C GLY A 188 7.50 -15.00 3.88
N ILE A 189 8.07 -16.14 4.31
CA ILE A 189 8.12 -16.54 5.71
C ILE A 189 9.59 -16.46 6.12
N THR A 190 9.89 -15.59 7.08
CA THR A 190 11.22 -15.37 7.63
C THR A 190 11.62 -16.45 8.62
N THR A 191 12.89 -16.51 9.02
CA THR A 191 13.43 -17.54 9.90
C THR A 191 12.80 -17.59 11.29
N ASP A 192 12.14 -16.51 11.73
CA ASP A 192 11.32 -16.45 12.94
C ASP A 192 9.89 -16.99 12.75
N GLY A 193 9.55 -17.46 11.55
CA GLY A 193 8.25 -18.03 11.21
C GLY A 193 7.16 -16.99 10.95
N ARG A 194 7.49 -15.71 10.85
CA ARG A 194 6.54 -14.63 10.53
C ARG A 194 6.41 -14.41 9.04
N ARG A 195 5.26 -13.92 8.63
CA ARG A 195 5.07 -13.47 7.24
C ARG A 195 5.59 -12.06 7.06
N ARG A 196 6.16 -11.81 5.89
CA ARG A 196 6.60 -10.49 5.46
C ARG A 196 6.21 -10.26 4.00
N VAL A 197 5.81 -9.06 3.66
CA VAL A 197 5.72 -8.66 2.26
C VAL A 197 7.13 -8.35 1.77
N LEU A 198 7.65 -9.13 0.84
CA LEU A 198 9.01 -8.95 0.31
C LEU A 198 9.08 -7.84 -0.73
N GLY A 199 8.04 -7.69 -1.52
CA GLY A 199 7.99 -6.65 -2.54
C GLY A 199 6.68 -6.63 -3.32
N VAL A 200 6.53 -5.54 -4.07
CA VAL A 200 5.43 -5.30 -5.01
C VAL A 200 5.95 -4.52 -6.21
N SER A 201 5.42 -4.84 -7.38
CA SER A 201 5.67 -4.12 -8.63
C SER A 201 4.40 -4.03 -9.47
N VAL A 202 4.26 -2.98 -10.24
CA VAL A 202 3.19 -2.84 -11.24
C VAL A 202 3.86 -2.88 -12.63
N ALA A 203 3.44 -3.84 -13.44
CA ALA A 203 3.99 -4.10 -14.76
C ALA A 203 2.88 -4.16 -15.81
N LEU A 204 3.21 -3.99 -17.08
CA LEU A 204 2.21 -4.03 -18.17
C LEU A 204 1.61 -5.43 -18.37
N SER A 205 2.31 -6.48 -17.94
CA SER A 205 1.86 -7.86 -18.05
C SER A 205 2.66 -8.78 -17.12
N GLU A 206 2.27 -10.05 -17.06
CA GLU A 206 3.03 -11.12 -16.39
C GLU A 206 4.09 -11.76 -17.30
N ALA A 207 4.66 -11.03 -18.26
CA ALA A 207 5.74 -11.52 -19.10
C ALA A 207 6.99 -11.85 -18.27
N GLU A 208 7.82 -12.77 -18.78
CA GLU A 208 9.06 -13.21 -18.12
C GLU A 208 9.96 -12.04 -17.71
N ILE A 209 10.11 -11.05 -18.59
CA ILE A 209 10.98 -9.88 -18.34
C ILE A 209 10.56 -9.09 -17.08
N HIS A 210 9.27 -8.95 -16.84
CA HIS A 210 8.76 -8.23 -15.66
C HIS A 210 8.93 -9.04 -14.39
N TRP A 211 8.62 -10.33 -14.42
CA TRP A 211 8.86 -11.22 -13.30
C TRP A 211 10.35 -11.35 -12.98
N ARG A 212 11.19 -11.44 -14.00
CA ARG A 212 12.64 -11.52 -13.82
C ARG A 212 13.19 -10.26 -13.17
N SER A 213 12.84 -9.09 -13.69
CA SER A 213 13.23 -7.80 -13.10
C SER A 213 12.78 -7.70 -11.63
N PHE A 214 11.58 -8.17 -11.32
CA PHE A 214 11.04 -8.18 -9.97
C PHE A 214 11.84 -9.12 -9.04
N LEU A 215 12.08 -10.36 -9.44
CA LEU A 215 12.86 -11.34 -8.66
C LEU A 215 14.30 -10.89 -8.46
N ASP A 216 14.96 -10.38 -9.50
CA ASP A 216 16.32 -9.85 -9.42
C ASP A 216 16.38 -8.62 -8.48
N GLY A 217 15.32 -7.83 -8.42
CA GLY A 217 15.15 -6.75 -7.45
C GLY A 217 15.12 -7.26 -6.01
N LEU A 218 14.39 -8.34 -5.73
CA LEU A 218 14.35 -8.97 -4.41
C LEU A 218 15.73 -9.54 -4.01
N ILE A 219 16.42 -10.19 -4.95
CA ILE A 219 17.76 -10.74 -4.73
C ILE A 219 18.76 -9.62 -4.41
N ARG A 220 18.77 -8.52 -5.17
CA ARG A 220 19.64 -7.35 -4.89
C ARG A 220 19.38 -6.75 -3.51
N ARG A 221 18.16 -6.80 -3.01
CA ARG A 221 17.78 -6.33 -1.67
C ARG A 221 18.10 -7.31 -0.56
N GLY A 222 18.72 -8.46 -0.88
CA GLY A 222 19.21 -9.42 0.10
C GLY A 222 18.35 -10.67 0.28
N LEU A 223 17.38 -10.96 -0.60
CA LEU A 223 16.63 -12.22 -0.55
C LEU A 223 17.60 -13.41 -0.66
N LYS A 224 17.65 -14.22 0.39
CA LYS A 224 18.54 -15.38 0.51
C LYS A 224 17.92 -16.49 1.36
N GLY A 225 18.54 -17.67 1.31
CA GLY A 225 18.11 -18.83 2.11
C GLY A 225 16.78 -19.45 1.64
N VAL A 226 16.34 -19.17 0.40
CA VAL A 226 15.06 -19.66 -0.12
C VAL A 226 15.13 -21.17 -0.33
N LYS A 227 14.26 -21.92 0.35
CA LYS A 227 14.13 -23.37 0.30
C LYS A 227 12.96 -23.83 -0.56
N LEU A 228 11.93 -23.01 -0.73
CA LEU A 228 10.76 -23.31 -1.55
C LEU A 228 10.12 -22.03 -2.08
N ILE A 229 9.72 -22.08 -3.34
CA ILE A 229 8.83 -21.06 -3.96
C ILE A 229 7.48 -21.71 -4.22
N VAL A 230 6.40 -21.02 -3.80
CA VAL A 230 5.01 -21.43 -4.05
C VAL A 230 4.35 -20.41 -4.97
N SER A 231 3.78 -20.83 -6.08
CA SER A 231 3.07 -19.94 -7.00
C SER A 231 2.00 -20.68 -7.81
N ASP A 232 1.25 -19.94 -8.60
CA ASP A 232 0.45 -20.51 -9.70
C ASP A 232 1.32 -20.81 -10.92
N ASP A 233 0.71 -21.42 -11.93
CA ASP A 233 1.34 -21.80 -13.19
C ASP A 233 1.17 -20.71 -14.24
N HIS A 234 2.00 -19.69 -14.17
CA HIS A 234 2.10 -18.69 -15.23
C HIS A 234 3.44 -18.86 -15.97
N ALA A 235 3.37 -18.93 -17.33
CA ALA A 235 4.56 -19.21 -18.15
C ALA A 235 5.71 -18.23 -17.90
N GLY A 236 5.42 -16.91 -17.83
CA GLY A 236 6.41 -15.88 -17.56
C GLY A 236 7.04 -16.02 -16.18
N LEU A 237 6.25 -16.34 -15.14
CA LEU A 237 6.77 -16.57 -13.80
C LEU A 237 7.64 -17.83 -13.73
N LYS A 238 7.21 -18.93 -14.38
CA LYS A 238 8.02 -20.18 -14.44
C LYS A 238 9.38 -19.94 -15.11
N ALA A 239 9.41 -19.21 -16.22
CA ALA A 239 10.64 -18.87 -16.92
C ALA A 239 11.54 -17.95 -16.07
N ALA A 240 11.00 -16.89 -15.51
CA ALA A 240 11.73 -15.95 -14.65
C ALA A 240 12.33 -16.64 -13.42
N ARG A 241 11.56 -17.50 -12.73
CA ARG A 241 12.02 -18.26 -11.58
C ARG A 241 13.19 -19.19 -11.94
N ARG A 242 13.08 -19.92 -13.05
CA ARG A 242 14.17 -20.81 -13.52
C ARG A 242 15.44 -20.02 -13.83
N ALA A 243 15.31 -18.77 -14.32
CA ALA A 243 16.45 -17.92 -14.64
C ALA A 243 17.08 -17.28 -13.39
N SER A 244 16.29 -16.73 -12.48
CA SER A 244 16.79 -15.97 -11.32
C SER A 244 17.07 -16.86 -10.09
N LEU A 245 16.36 -17.98 -9.93
CA LEU A 245 16.46 -18.90 -8.76
C LEU A 245 16.43 -20.39 -9.21
N PRO A 246 17.37 -20.82 -10.06
CA PRO A 246 17.34 -22.15 -10.71
C PRO A 246 17.40 -23.33 -9.73
N SER A 247 18.11 -23.17 -8.62
CA SER A 247 18.31 -24.24 -7.61
C SER A 247 17.17 -24.36 -6.60
N VAL A 248 16.21 -23.43 -6.61
CA VAL A 248 15.15 -23.41 -5.61
C VAL A 248 13.98 -24.29 -6.06
N PRO A 249 13.58 -25.29 -5.26
CA PRO A 249 12.41 -26.12 -5.51
C PRO A 249 11.14 -25.27 -5.69
N TRP A 250 10.24 -25.73 -6.55
CA TRP A 250 8.97 -25.06 -6.83
C TRP A 250 7.79 -25.95 -6.50
N GLN A 251 6.84 -25.39 -5.82
CA GLN A 251 5.53 -25.96 -5.51
C GLN A 251 4.47 -25.20 -6.27
N ARG A 252 3.76 -25.85 -7.17
CA ARG A 252 2.55 -25.27 -7.75
C ARG A 252 1.43 -25.28 -6.73
N CYS A 253 0.68 -24.18 -6.64
CA CYS A 253 -0.41 -24.01 -5.71
C CYS A 253 -1.48 -25.11 -5.90
N GLN A 254 -1.66 -25.97 -4.89
CA GLN A 254 -2.62 -27.08 -4.95
C GLN A 254 -4.08 -26.61 -5.11
N PHE A 255 -4.41 -25.40 -4.62
CA PHE A 255 -5.74 -24.83 -4.83
C PHE A 255 -5.99 -24.53 -6.30
N HIS A 256 -5.05 -23.86 -6.97
CA HIS A 256 -5.15 -23.55 -8.40
C HIS A 256 -5.10 -24.83 -9.25
N LEU A 257 -4.28 -25.81 -8.89
CA LEU A 257 -4.30 -27.13 -9.54
C LEU A 257 -5.69 -27.77 -9.47
N GLN A 258 -6.31 -27.79 -8.28
CA GLN A 258 -7.66 -28.34 -8.13
C GLN A 258 -8.70 -27.55 -8.93
N GLN A 259 -8.58 -26.22 -8.99
CA GLN A 259 -9.47 -25.35 -9.75
C GLN A 259 -9.28 -25.60 -11.26
N ASN A 260 -8.05 -25.67 -11.74
CA ASN A 260 -7.73 -25.90 -13.15
C ASN A 260 -8.21 -27.27 -13.62
N ALA A 261 -8.09 -28.31 -12.79
CA ALA A 261 -8.60 -29.64 -13.10
C ALA A 261 -10.11 -29.61 -13.43
N GLN A 262 -10.89 -28.75 -12.77
CA GLN A 262 -12.33 -28.65 -13.01
C GLN A 262 -12.69 -28.16 -14.44
N ALA A 263 -11.77 -27.45 -15.12
CA ALA A 263 -11.97 -27.05 -16.51
C ALA A 263 -11.91 -28.23 -17.48
N HIS A 264 -11.27 -29.32 -17.10
CA HIS A 264 -11.15 -30.55 -17.89
C HIS A 264 -12.27 -31.57 -17.61
N VAL A 265 -13.17 -31.27 -16.66
CA VAL A 265 -14.33 -32.09 -16.33
C VAL A 265 -15.52 -31.63 -17.13
N THR A 266 -15.88 -32.39 -18.16
CA THR A 266 -17.00 -32.06 -19.07
C THR A 266 -18.36 -32.25 -18.41
N ARG A 267 -18.51 -33.25 -17.56
CA ARG A 267 -19.77 -33.58 -16.87
C ARG A 267 -19.81 -32.95 -15.49
N LEU A 268 -20.81 -32.09 -15.25
CA LEU A 268 -20.96 -31.35 -14.00
C LEU A 268 -21.17 -32.24 -12.78
N ASP A 269 -21.87 -33.38 -12.95
CA ASP A 269 -22.12 -34.36 -11.91
C ASP A 269 -20.82 -35.01 -11.40
N GLN A 270 -19.79 -35.12 -12.23
CA GLN A 270 -18.50 -35.71 -11.87
C GLN A 270 -17.56 -34.72 -11.12
N ARG A 271 -17.81 -33.41 -11.20
CA ARG A 271 -16.91 -32.41 -10.60
C ARG A 271 -16.64 -32.62 -9.12
N LYS A 272 -17.67 -33.00 -8.36
CA LYS A 272 -17.54 -33.25 -6.92
C LYS A 272 -16.64 -34.45 -6.63
N ALA A 273 -16.82 -35.54 -7.37
CA ALA A 273 -16.01 -36.76 -7.24
C ALA A 273 -14.55 -36.53 -7.62
N VAL A 274 -14.31 -35.79 -8.73
CA VAL A 274 -12.95 -35.41 -9.15
C VAL A 274 -12.28 -34.53 -8.08
N ALA A 275 -12.97 -33.53 -7.56
CA ALA A 275 -12.43 -32.67 -6.49
C ALA A 275 -12.11 -33.46 -5.21
N GLN A 276 -12.91 -34.46 -4.86
CA GLN A 276 -12.64 -35.33 -3.71
C GLN A 276 -11.40 -36.20 -3.93
N ARG A 277 -11.23 -36.79 -5.12
CA ARG A 277 -10.04 -37.59 -5.45
C ARG A 277 -8.76 -36.75 -5.43
N ILE A 278 -8.77 -35.56 -6.04
CA ILE A 278 -7.61 -34.65 -6.01
C ILE A 278 -7.29 -34.22 -4.58
N ARG A 279 -8.29 -33.95 -3.75
CA ARG A 279 -8.05 -33.67 -2.32
C ARG A 279 -7.42 -34.87 -1.59
N ALA A 280 -7.85 -36.09 -1.88
CA ALA A 280 -7.25 -37.27 -1.28
C ALA A 280 -5.77 -37.40 -1.66
N ILE A 281 -5.44 -37.17 -2.94
CA ILE A 281 -4.05 -37.15 -3.42
C ILE A 281 -3.21 -36.10 -2.65
N PHE A 282 -3.69 -34.87 -2.57
CA PHE A 282 -2.95 -33.79 -1.91
C PHE A 282 -2.94 -33.87 -0.36
N ASN A 283 -3.78 -34.68 0.25
CA ASN A 283 -3.82 -34.96 1.68
C ASN A 283 -3.14 -36.29 2.05
N ALA A 284 -2.48 -36.95 1.10
CA ALA A 284 -1.72 -38.17 1.37
C ALA A 284 -0.66 -37.91 2.46
N PRO A 285 -0.33 -38.94 3.26
CA PRO A 285 0.68 -38.82 4.33
C PRO A 285 2.09 -38.54 3.79
N ASP A 286 2.40 -39.05 2.61
CA ASP A 286 3.68 -38.89 1.94
C ASP A 286 3.56 -38.90 0.42
N LYS A 287 4.66 -38.67 -0.27
CA LYS A 287 4.73 -38.59 -1.73
C LYS A 287 4.41 -39.93 -2.42
N VAL A 288 4.84 -41.04 -1.83
CA VAL A 288 4.62 -42.37 -2.40
C VAL A 288 3.13 -42.68 -2.45
N GLU A 289 2.42 -42.40 -1.37
CA GLU A 289 0.96 -42.56 -1.32
C GLU A 289 0.23 -41.60 -2.25
N ALA A 290 0.71 -40.34 -2.35
CA ALA A 290 0.16 -39.39 -3.30
C ALA A 290 0.28 -39.85 -4.76
N GLU A 291 1.45 -40.39 -5.15
CA GLU A 291 1.71 -40.97 -6.48
C GLU A 291 0.84 -42.20 -6.73
N ARG A 292 0.68 -43.08 -5.72
CA ARG A 292 -0.20 -44.24 -5.80
C ARG A 292 -1.66 -43.85 -6.02
N LEU A 293 -2.16 -42.87 -5.27
CA LEU A 293 -3.52 -42.37 -5.41
C LEU A 293 -3.71 -41.68 -6.75
N LEU A 294 -2.72 -40.93 -7.24
CA LEU A 294 -2.75 -40.31 -8.56
C LEU A 294 -2.89 -41.38 -9.64
N LYS A 295 -2.07 -42.44 -9.61
CA LYS A 295 -2.15 -43.56 -10.57
C LYS A 295 -3.56 -44.17 -10.60
N GLN A 296 -4.12 -44.50 -9.43
CA GLN A 296 -5.50 -45.01 -9.35
C GLN A 296 -6.53 -44.03 -9.94
N ALA A 297 -6.34 -42.72 -9.73
CA ALA A 297 -7.24 -41.72 -10.30
C ALA A 297 -7.10 -41.66 -11.84
N LEU A 298 -5.88 -41.71 -12.36
CA LEU A 298 -5.60 -41.73 -13.80
C LEU A 298 -6.24 -42.94 -14.49
N ASP A 299 -6.07 -44.13 -13.93
CA ASP A 299 -6.67 -45.37 -14.45
C ASP A 299 -8.20 -45.23 -14.58
N ALA A 300 -8.85 -44.67 -13.57
CA ALA A 300 -10.30 -44.40 -13.61
C ALA A 300 -10.71 -43.33 -14.61
N TRP A 301 -9.93 -42.23 -14.70
CA TRP A 301 -10.24 -41.09 -15.58
C TRP A 301 -9.91 -41.36 -17.05
N THR A 302 -9.00 -42.27 -17.36
CA THR A 302 -8.67 -42.65 -18.74
C THR A 302 -9.91 -43.09 -19.50
N THR A 303 -10.83 -43.80 -18.84
CA THR A 303 -12.11 -44.25 -19.45
C THR A 303 -13.18 -43.16 -19.41
N ASP A 304 -13.35 -42.50 -18.25
CA ASP A 304 -14.52 -41.63 -18.00
C ASP A 304 -14.29 -40.16 -18.40
N ALA A 305 -13.02 -39.70 -18.36
CA ALA A 305 -12.64 -38.31 -18.59
C ALA A 305 -11.19 -38.21 -19.15
N PRO A 306 -10.93 -38.69 -20.38
CA PRO A 306 -9.54 -38.82 -20.90
C PRO A 306 -8.78 -37.48 -20.97
N LYS A 307 -9.47 -36.36 -21.22
CA LYS A 307 -8.84 -35.03 -21.19
C LYS A 307 -8.37 -34.65 -19.79
N LEU A 308 -9.10 -35.03 -18.75
CA LEU A 308 -8.70 -34.82 -17.37
C LEU A 308 -7.52 -35.73 -17.00
N ALA A 309 -7.55 -36.99 -17.43
CA ALA A 309 -6.46 -37.95 -17.18
C ALA A 309 -5.13 -37.40 -17.73
N GLN A 310 -5.10 -37.03 -19.00
CA GLN A 310 -3.89 -36.48 -19.63
C GLN A 310 -3.41 -35.22 -18.91
N TRP A 311 -4.32 -34.27 -18.67
CA TRP A 311 -3.94 -33.04 -17.95
C TRP A 311 -3.43 -33.34 -16.54
N ALA A 312 -4.05 -34.27 -15.81
CA ALA A 312 -3.70 -34.59 -14.43
C ALA A 312 -2.33 -35.27 -14.33
N GLU A 313 -2.00 -36.14 -15.27
CA GLU A 313 -0.70 -36.80 -15.36
C GLU A 313 0.44 -35.79 -15.50
N ASP A 314 0.26 -34.79 -16.37
CA ASP A 314 1.28 -33.77 -16.63
C ASP A 314 1.38 -32.72 -15.51
N ASN A 315 0.27 -32.42 -14.81
CA ASN A 315 0.19 -31.22 -13.96
C ASN A 315 0.13 -31.50 -12.46
N LEU A 316 -0.56 -32.57 -11.98
CA LEU A 316 -0.70 -32.79 -10.54
C LEU A 316 0.61 -33.07 -9.80
N PRO A 317 1.65 -33.72 -10.41
CA PRO A 317 2.95 -33.90 -9.77
C PRO A 317 3.67 -32.56 -9.42
N GLU A 318 3.41 -31.46 -10.13
CA GLU A 318 3.94 -30.13 -9.79
C GLU A 318 3.45 -29.63 -8.41
N GLY A 319 2.41 -30.24 -7.86
CA GLY A 319 1.86 -30.00 -6.51
C GLY A 319 2.47 -30.88 -5.41
N PHE A 320 3.48 -31.71 -5.69
CA PHE A 320 4.00 -32.70 -4.76
C PHE A 320 5.28 -32.28 -4.03
N THR A 321 5.93 -31.20 -4.45
CA THR A 321 7.18 -30.71 -3.82
C THR A 321 7.03 -30.49 -2.32
N VAL A 322 5.83 -30.11 -1.86
CA VAL A 322 5.53 -29.90 -0.44
C VAL A 322 5.69 -31.19 0.40
N PHE A 323 5.63 -32.39 -0.21
CA PHE A 323 5.83 -33.66 0.51
C PHE A 323 7.27 -33.86 0.98
N ASP A 324 8.22 -33.15 0.41
CA ASP A 324 9.63 -33.18 0.84
C ASP A 324 9.87 -32.36 2.13
N LEU A 325 8.82 -31.65 2.63
CA LEU A 325 8.86 -30.83 3.83
C LEU A 325 8.31 -31.57 5.06
N PRO A 326 8.66 -31.14 6.30
CA PRO A 326 8.06 -31.67 7.53
C PRO A 326 6.52 -31.55 7.51
N LEU A 327 5.84 -32.60 7.99
CA LEU A 327 4.38 -32.70 7.94
C LEU A 327 3.67 -31.47 8.54
N ALA A 328 4.19 -30.96 9.67
CA ALA A 328 3.63 -29.78 10.36
C ALA A 328 3.63 -28.51 9.50
N GLN A 329 4.53 -28.42 8.50
CA GLN A 329 4.68 -27.22 7.66
C GLN A 329 3.86 -27.31 6.36
N ARG A 330 3.58 -28.53 5.88
CA ARG A 330 2.95 -28.76 4.55
C ARG A 330 1.64 -28.01 4.37
N ALA A 331 0.77 -28.00 5.37
CA ALA A 331 -0.55 -27.36 5.30
C ALA A 331 -0.48 -25.85 5.00
N ARG A 332 0.60 -25.19 5.43
CA ARG A 332 0.81 -23.75 5.22
C ARG A 332 1.56 -23.42 3.93
N LEU A 333 2.28 -24.38 3.36
CA LEU A 333 3.18 -24.20 2.22
C LEU A 333 2.66 -24.76 0.90
N ARG A 334 1.52 -25.46 0.91
CA ARG A 334 0.96 -26.12 -0.28
C ARG A 334 0.08 -25.21 -1.15
N THR A 335 -0.29 -24.03 -0.67
CA THR A 335 -1.19 -23.10 -1.37
C THR A 335 -0.78 -21.66 -1.17
N THR A 336 -1.21 -20.80 -2.08
CA THR A 336 -1.09 -19.33 -2.00
C THR A 336 -2.25 -18.67 -1.25
N ASN A 337 -3.02 -19.40 -0.43
CA ASN A 337 -4.21 -18.89 0.27
C ASN A 337 -3.92 -17.66 1.15
N GLY A 338 -2.68 -17.52 1.66
CA GLY A 338 -2.25 -16.33 2.38
C GLY A 338 -2.26 -15.08 1.48
N LEU A 339 -1.82 -15.22 0.23
CA LEU A 339 -1.85 -14.18 -0.79
C LEU A 339 -3.27 -13.91 -1.30
N GLU A 340 -4.12 -14.92 -1.42
CA GLU A 340 -5.51 -14.73 -1.82
C GLU A 340 -6.27 -13.81 -0.84
N ARG A 341 -5.97 -13.91 0.45
CA ARG A 341 -6.55 -12.99 1.45
C ARG A 341 -6.10 -11.55 1.22
N ILE A 342 -4.80 -11.34 0.95
CA ILE A 342 -4.27 -10.03 0.57
C ILE A 342 -4.93 -9.54 -0.72
N ASN A 343 -4.97 -10.36 -1.75
CA ASN A 343 -5.58 -10.01 -3.04
C ASN A 343 -7.06 -9.65 -2.90
N ARG A 344 -7.78 -10.28 -1.99
CA ARG A 344 -9.17 -9.96 -1.67
C ARG A 344 -9.29 -8.59 -1.03
N GLU A 345 -8.40 -8.26 -0.09
CA GLU A 345 -8.34 -6.95 0.55
C GLU A 345 -7.91 -5.86 -0.45
N LEU A 346 -6.87 -6.10 -1.23
CA LEU A 346 -6.48 -5.23 -2.32
C LEU A 346 -7.65 -4.97 -3.26
N LYS A 347 -8.35 -6.03 -3.71
CA LYS A 347 -9.53 -5.91 -4.58
C LYS A 347 -10.64 -5.08 -3.96
N ARG A 348 -10.87 -5.22 -2.66
CA ARG A 348 -11.90 -4.45 -1.95
C ARG A 348 -11.59 -2.96 -1.99
N ARG A 349 -10.33 -2.57 -1.78
CA ARG A 349 -9.90 -1.17 -1.74
C ARG A 349 -9.63 -0.58 -3.13
N THR A 350 -9.02 -1.33 -4.05
CA THR A 350 -8.78 -0.86 -5.43
C THR A 350 -10.06 -0.74 -6.24
N ARG A 351 -11.10 -1.55 -5.93
CA ARG A 351 -12.41 -1.48 -6.60
C ARG A 351 -13.05 -0.08 -6.51
N VAL A 352 -12.74 0.69 -5.48
CA VAL A 352 -13.24 2.07 -5.33
C VAL A 352 -12.60 3.00 -6.34
N ALA A 353 -11.32 2.79 -6.67
CA ALA A 353 -10.61 3.56 -7.69
C ALA A 353 -11.12 3.22 -9.10
N SER A 354 -11.63 2.01 -9.31
CA SER A 354 -12.13 1.44 -10.59
C SER A 354 -11.09 1.46 -11.72
N ILE A 355 -10.48 2.61 -11.99
CA ILE A 355 -9.43 2.85 -13.00
C ILE A 355 -8.39 3.78 -12.37
N PHE A 356 -7.15 3.35 -12.37
CA PHE A 356 -6.04 4.18 -11.91
C PHE A 356 -5.63 5.18 -13.01
N PRO A 357 -5.33 6.44 -12.65
CA PRO A 357 -4.91 7.45 -13.64
C PRO A 357 -3.56 7.14 -14.29
N ASN A 358 -2.69 6.40 -13.62
CA ASN A 358 -1.38 5.94 -14.08
C ASN A 358 -0.85 4.78 -13.22
N THR A 359 0.24 4.15 -13.66
CA THR A 359 0.90 3.05 -12.94
C THR A 359 1.45 3.48 -11.58
N ALA A 360 1.93 4.72 -11.43
CA ALA A 360 2.44 5.24 -10.18
C ALA A 360 1.34 5.32 -9.10
N SER A 361 0.13 5.78 -9.45
CA SER A 361 -1.02 5.80 -8.54
C SER A 361 -1.45 4.39 -8.11
N CYS A 362 -1.41 3.43 -9.04
CA CYS A 362 -1.68 2.02 -8.71
C CYS A 362 -0.63 1.48 -7.74
N LEU A 363 0.66 1.67 -8.04
CA LEU A 363 1.76 1.23 -7.20
C LEU A 363 1.71 1.87 -5.81
N ARG A 364 1.38 3.17 -5.71
CA ARG A 364 1.23 3.88 -4.44
C ARG A 364 0.18 3.23 -3.55
N LEU A 365 -1.05 3.07 -4.05
CA LEU A 365 -2.14 2.49 -3.26
C LEU A 365 -1.83 1.07 -2.84
N VAL A 366 -1.37 0.23 -3.78
CA VAL A 366 -1.04 -1.17 -3.47
C VAL A 366 0.12 -1.27 -2.48
N SER A 367 1.15 -0.41 -2.62
CA SER A 367 2.26 -0.36 -1.66
C SER A 367 1.81 0.03 -0.26
N ALA A 368 0.95 1.03 -0.12
CA ALA A 368 0.42 1.46 1.17
C ALA A 368 -0.36 0.32 1.86
N LEU A 369 -1.25 -0.34 1.12
CA LEU A 369 -2.02 -1.48 1.65
C LEU A 369 -1.15 -2.66 2.06
N LEU A 370 -0.11 -2.95 1.28
CA LEU A 370 0.82 -4.03 1.59
C LEU A 370 1.76 -3.67 2.75
N ALA A 371 2.11 -2.40 2.93
CA ALA A 371 2.87 -1.92 4.08
C ALA A 371 2.08 -2.10 5.38
N GLU A 372 0.78 -1.71 5.41
CA GLU A 372 -0.11 -1.99 6.54
C GLU A 372 -0.16 -3.50 6.87
N CYS A 373 -0.35 -4.34 5.85
CA CYS A 373 -0.37 -5.79 6.05
C CYS A 373 0.97 -6.34 6.60
N ASP A 374 2.09 -5.78 6.16
CA ASP A 374 3.43 -6.18 6.61
C ASP A 374 3.63 -5.82 8.09
N GLU A 375 3.21 -4.63 8.51
CA GLU A 375 3.24 -4.17 9.91
C GLU A 375 2.37 -5.05 10.82
N ASP A 376 1.15 -5.34 10.40
CA ASP A 376 0.24 -6.25 11.12
C ASP A 376 0.86 -7.65 11.31
N TRP A 377 1.60 -8.13 10.31
CA TRP A 377 2.24 -9.44 10.38
C TRP A 377 3.50 -9.46 11.23
N MET A 378 4.23 -8.34 11.28
CA MET A 378 5.40 -8.19 12.14
C MET A 378 5.03 -8.26 13.63
N THR A 379 3.89 -7.67 14.00
CA THR A 379 3.40 -7.62 15.38
C THR A 379 2.47 -8.79 15.72
N GLY A 380 1.98 -9.50 14.69
CA GLY A 380 1.01 -10.57 14.80
C GLY A 380 1.60 -11.91 15.29
N LYS A 381 0.76 -12.95 15.25
CA LYS A 381 1.15 -14.31 15.62
C LYS A 381 2.13 -14.93 14.62
N ILE A 382 3.02 -15.79 15.12
CA ILE A 382 3.88 -16.65 14.29
C ILE A 382 2.99 -17.47 13.33
N TYR A 383 3.29 -17.41 12.05
CA TYR A 383 2.51 -18.08 11.01
C TYR A 383 2.91 -19.55 10.83
N LEU A 384 4.21 -19.82 10.92
CA LEU A 384 4.77 -21.15 10.72
C LEU A 384 5.84 -21.43 11.78
N ASN A 385 5.67 -22.51 12.53
CA ASN A 385 6.75 -22.96 13.39
C ASN A 385 7.83 -23.64 12.54
N LEU A 386 9.03 -23.06 12.56
CA LEU A 386 10.20 -23.57 11.83
C LEU A 386 11.11 -24.42 12.71
N GLN A 387 10.84 -24.49 14.00
CA GLN A 387 11.56 -25.40 14.89
C GLN A 387 11.17 -26.85 14.55
N PRO A 388 12.13 -27.78 14.54
CA PRO A 388 11.90 -29.17 14.19
C PRO A 388 10.92 -29.88 15.14
#